data_5f42664b057f5a3a069c358b6a2373b9
#
_entry.id   5f42664b057f5a3a069c358b6a2373b9
#
_cell.length_a   1.000
_cell.length_b   1.000
_cell.length_c   1.000
_cell.angle_alpha   90.00
_cell.angle_beta   90.00
_cell.angle_gamma   90.00
#
_symmetry.space_group_name_H-M   'P 1'
#
loop_
_entity.id
_entity.type
_entity.pdbx_description
1 polymer ?
#
loop_
_entity_poly.entity_id
_entity_poly.type
_entity_poly.pdbx_seq_one_letter_code
_entity_poly.pdbx_strand_id
1 'polypeptide(L)'
;MAKISNRFWFMLHGWVSLPIWLLFCFICLTGTIAVLSHEITWLTNPASRALNPNDLPEKPVSELMTIVETAYPSAAVTGAMTLEPYLVNVVMFSDADKPFAMAYVNQYTGEIQQINEGMTFVGFIRSLHAWLLFPWQSSYSLGYYLVCSMALFMLASLVTGLIVYKRFWRSLFAPKLQLNQGKKTLLADLHKLSGVWSIWFIAIMAVTGLWYLVQAIFWHADIDIEPHAPLVAAEQLPFVQKSDAKPAVPNVSLTQALTLAQTRFPDFQPSYVMQPEHNRDMYHLSGSGDHIFYDQYSYNLSINPWTGEVASATSPGTMTGMQTLMHIADPLHYGTLGGIWTKIIWFIFGLILSGMSITGFMMWGLRNLRAFKNASVPNTATDLLEEGC
;
A
#
# COMPACT_ATOMS: atom_id res chain seq x y z
N MET A 1 3.82 -34.18 27.85
CA MET A 1 4.16 -32.76 27.61
C MET A 1 3.44 -31.88 28.64
N ALA A 2 4.13 -31.07 29.41
CA ALA A 2 3.54 -30.17 30.41
C ALA A 2 2.63 -29.13 29.69
N LYS A 3 1.40 -28.99 30.18
CA LYS A 3 0.41 -28.07 29.58
C LYS A 3 0.85 -26.63 29.89
N ILE A 4 1.27 -25.88 28.85
CA ILE A 4 1.67 -24.47 28.98
C ILE A 4 0.52 -23.67 29.59
N SER A 5 0.79 -22.88 30.64
CA SER A 5 -0.25 -22.17 31.40
C SER A 5 -0.83 -20.99 30.62
N ASN A 6 -2.11 -20.67 30.84
CA ASN A 6 -2.73 -19.47 30.26
C ASN A 6 -2.01 -18.18 30.68
N ARG A 7 -1.34 -18.17 31.86
CA ARG A 7 -0.55 -17.03 32.34
C ARG A 7 0.66 -16.79 31.44
N PHE A 8 1.32 -17.83 30.99
CA PHE A 8 2.44 -17.73 30.04
C PHE A 8 2.00 -17.05 28.73
N TRP A 9 0.90 -17.52 28.12
CA TRP A 9 0.37 -16.96 26.87
C TRP A 9 -0.06 -15.50 27.03
N PHE A 10 -0.67 -15.15 28.16
CA PHE A 10 -1.03 -13.77 28.48
C PHE A 10 0.20 -12.86 28.60
N MET A 11 1.26 -13.35 29.29
CA MET A 11 2.51 -12.60 29.38
C MET A 11 3.17 -12.46 28.02
N LEU A 12 3.22 -13.53 27.23
CA LEU A 12 3.80 -13.51 25.87
C LEU A 12 3.07 -12.52 24.98
N HIS A 13 1.73 -12.49 24.99
CA HIS A 13 0.93 -11.49 24.26
C HIS A 13 1.33 -10.06 24.65
N GLY A 14 1.51 -9.78 25.92
CA GLY A 14 1.99 -8.48 26.40
C GLY A 14 3.44 -8.17 25.96
N TRP A 15 4.34 -9.13 26.06
CA TRP A 15 5.75 -8.96 25.66
C TRP A 15 5.94 -8.73 24.17
N VAL A 16 5.12 -9.35 23.35
CA VAL A 16 5.13 -9.16 21.89
C VAL A 16 4.60 -7.79 21.49
N SER A 17 3.56 -7.30 22.17
CA SER A 17 2.83 -6.09 21.75
C SER A 17 3.37 -4.80 22.37
N LEU A 18 3.78 -4.82 23.65
CA LEU A 18 4.12 -3.61 24.40
C LEU A 18 5.41 -2.89 23.96
N PRO A 19 6.52 -3.56 23.63
CA PRO A 19 7.74 -2.86 23.25
C PRO A 19 7.58 -2.03 21.96
N ILE A 20 6.69 -2.45 21.08
CA ILE A 20 6.50 -1.84 19.75
C ILE A 20 5.21 -1.02 19.63
N TRP A 21 4.42 -0.90 20.71
CA TRP A 21 3.05 -0.36 20.63
C TRP A 21 2.95 1.02 19.96
N LEU A 22 3.92 1.89 20.20
CA LEU A 22 3.91 3.26 19.65
C LEU A 22 4.15 3.25 18.14
N LEU A 23 5.20 2.54 17.70
CA LEU A 23 5.51 2.39 16.27
C LEU A 23 4.37 1.67 15.54
N PHE A 24 3.86 0.59 16.13
CA PHE A 24 2.76 -0.18 15.57
C PHE A 24 1.48 0.68 15.44
N CYS A 25 1.12 1.45 16.48
CA CYS A 25 -0.02 2.37 16.44
C CYS A 25 0.17 3.43 15.36
N PHE A 26 1.36 4.00 15.23
CA PHE A 26 1.69 4.98 14.22
C PHE A 26 1.54 4.42 12.80
N ILE A 27 2.08 3.22 12.53
CA ILE A 27 1.93 2.52 11.24
C ILE A 27 0.46 2.23 10.95
N CYS A 28 -0.31 1.75 11.93
CA CYS A 28 -1.75 1.50 11.75
C CYS A 28 -2.51 2.80 11.40
N LEU A 29 -2.23 3.91 12.07
CA LEU A 29 -2.88 5.20 11.80
C LEU A 29 -2.51 5.74 10.41
N THR A 30 -1.22 5.72 10.05
CA THR A 30 -0.78 6.19 8.72
C THR A 30 -1.34 5.32 7.60
N GLY A 31 -1.39 3.99 7.78
CA GLY A 31 -2.05 3.08 6.84
C GLY A 31 -3.55 3.32 6.72
N THR A 32 -4.23 3.58 7.84
CA THR A 32 -5.65 3.94 7.84
C THR A 32 -5.92 5.19 7.00
N ILE A 33 -5.07 6.22 7.13
CA ILE A 33 -5.19 7.44 6.30
C ILE A 33 -4.85 7.12 4.83
N ALA A 34 -3.82 6.30 4.59
CA ALA A 34 -3.37 5.94 3.25
C ALA A 34 -4.45 5.23 2.42
N VAL A 35 -5.32 4.42 3.06
CA VAL A 35 -6.45 3.74 2.40
C VAL A 35 -7.38 4.73 1.69
N LEU A 36 -7.66 5.88 2.30
CA LEU A 36 -8.52 6.94 1.75
C LEU A 36 -7.73 8.11 1.16
N SER A 37 -6.44 7.93 0.83
CA SER A 37 -5.59 9.03 0.37
C SER A 37 -6.06 9.65 -0.96
N HIS A 38 -6.63 8.87 -1.86
CA HIS A 38 -7.22 9.35 -3.12
C HIS A 38 -8.48 10.19 -2.86
N GLU A 39 -9.37 9.73 -1.99
CA GLU A 39 -10.59 10.42 -1.60
C GLU A 39 -10.29 11.71 -0.83
N ILE A 40 -9.29 11.69 0.05
CA ILE A 40 -8.82 12.89 0.74
C ILE A 40 -8.24 13.90 -0.28
N THR A 41 -7.46 13.44 -1.26
CA THR A 41 -6.94 14.28 -2.33
C THR A 41 -8.08 14.91 -3.13
N TRP A 42 -9.09 14.13 -3.51
CA TRP A 42 -10.29 14.63 -4.20
C TRP A 42 -11.03 15.70 -3.39
N LEU A 43 -11.13 15.52 -2.07
CA LEU A 43 -11.79 16.48 -1.18
C LEU A 43 -10.99 17.78 -1.01
N THR A 44 -9.66 17.70 -0.93
CA THR A 44 -8.77 18.80 -0.54
C THR A 44 -8.14 19.54 -1.71
N ASN A 45 -8.00 18.87 -2.89
CA ASN A 45 -7.45 19.46 -4.10
C ASN A 45 -8.48 19.49 -5.25
N PRO A 46 -9.14 20.62 -5.50
CA PRO A 46 -10.10 20.74 -6.60
C PRO A 46 -9.51 20.41 -7.97
N ALA A 47 -8.22 20.69 -8.21
CA ALA A 47 -7.56 20.40 -9.47
C ALA A 47 -7.30 18.89 -9.71
N SER A 48 -7.53 18.04 -8.73
CA SER A 48 -7.44 16.58 -8.90
C SER A 48 -8.77 15.95 -9.32
N ARG A 49 -9.86 16.71 -9.42
CA ARG A 49 -11.21 16.19 -9.71
C ARG A 49 -11.44 16.06 -11.20
N ALA A 50 -11.80 14.89 -11.65
CA ALA A 50 -12.22 14.65 -13.04
C ALA A 50 -13.69 15.01 -13.21
N LEU A 51 -13.98 16.30 -13.41
CA LEU A 51 -15.35 16.77 -13.65
C LEU A 51 -15.74 16.52 -15.11
N ASN A 52 -16.91 15.94 -15.33
CA ASN A 52 -17.47 15.66 -16.65
C ASN A 52 -18.90 16.22 -16.78
N PRO A 53 -19.09 17.54 -16.80
CA PRO A 53 -20.42 18.16 -16.82
C PRO A 53 -21.20 17.94 -18.14
N ASN A 54 -20.50 17.57 -19.22
CA ASN A 54 -21.06 17.39 -20.55
C ASN A 54 -21.19 15.90 -20.95
N ASP A 55 -20.96 14.99 -20.03
CA ASP A 55 -21.00 13.53 -20.25
C ASP A 55 -20.16 13.08 -21.48
N LEU A 56 -18.95 13.63 -21.58
CA LEU A 56 -18.02 13.33 -22.67
C LEU A 56 -17.42 11.92 -22.47
N PRO A 57 -17.11 11.21 -23.56
CA PRO A 57 -16.37 9.96 -23.46
C PRO A 57 -14.96 10.21 -22.95
N GLU A 58 -14.39 9.20 -22.29
CA GLU A 58 -13.01 9.23 -21.84
C GLU A 58 -12.04 9.21 -23.02
N LYS A 59 -11.06 10.12 -22.99
CA LYS A 59 -10.01 10.21 -24.00
C LYS A 59 -8.96 9.10 -23.76
N PRO A 60 -8.46 8.49 -24.84
CA PRO A 60 -7.34 7.53 -24.73
C PRO A 60 -6.13 8.17 -24.03
N VAL A 61 -5.44 7.38 -23.22
CA VAL A 61 -4.23 7.86 -22.48
C VAL A 61 -3.16 8.43 -23.42
N SER A 62 -3.03 7.90 -24.63
CA SER A 62 -2.11 8.44 -25.66
C SER A 62 -2.49 9.84 -26.09
N GLU A 63 -3.79 10.18 -26.16
CA GLU A 63 -4.25 11.54 -26.46
C GLU A 63 -3.92 12.51 -25.33
N LEU A 64 -4.08 12.08 -24.06
CA LEU A 64 -3.70 12.89 -22.89
C LEU A 64 -2.21 13.20 -22.88
N MET A 65 -1.36 12.22 -23.22
CA MET A 65 0.09 12.44 -23.34
C MET A 65 0.41 13.44 -24.46
N THR A 66 -0.23 13.32 -25.63
CA THR A 66 -0.07 14.27 -26.74
C THR A 66 -0.52 15.69 -26.40
N ILE A 67 -1.55 15.86 -25.57
CA ILE A 67 -1.96 17.18 -25.05
C ILE A 67 -0.83 17.82 -24.26
N VAL A 68 -0.17 17.06 -23.37
CA VAL A 68 0.95 17.58 -22.58
C VAL A 68 2.18 17.86 -23.46
N GLU A 69 2.52 16.99 -24.41
CA GLU A 69 3.59 17.22 -25.41
C GLU A 69 3.36 18.51 -26.20
N THR A 70 2.10 18.77 -26.58
CA THR A 70 1.74 19.98 -27.31
C THR A 70 1.83 21.24 -26.45
N ALA A 71 1.42 21.15 -25.18
CA ALA A 71 1.48 22.28 -24.24
C ALA A 71 2.92 22.59 -23.77
N TYR A 72 3.80 21.59 -23.74
CA TYR A 72 5.20 21.68 -23.30
C TYR A 72 6.14 21.08 -24.36
N PRO A 73 6.40 21.76 -25.49
CA PRO A 73 7.16 21.18 -26.61
C PRO A 73 8.63 20.88 -26.31
N SER A 74 9.20 21.49 -25.26
CA SER A 74 10.55 21.22 -24.77
C SER A 74 10.64 20.04 -23.83
N ALA A 75 9.50 19.58 -23.28
CA ALA A 75 9.43 18.51 -22.31
C ALA A 75 9.55 17.13 -22.98
N ALA A 76 10.16 16.21 -22.27
CA ALA A 76 10.11 14.78 -22.58
C ALA A 76 8.98 14.14 -21.76
N VAL A 77 7.87 13.77 -22.40
CA VAL A 77 6.80 13.01 -21.75
C VAL A 77 7.27 11.57 -21.62
N THR A 78 7.33 11.05 -20.39
CA THR A 78 7.88 9.72 -20.09
C THR A 78 6.78 8.67 -19.92
N GLY A 79 5.59 9.07 -19.47
CA GLY A 79 4.52 8.11 -19.27
C GLY A 79 3.24 8.73 -18.70
N ALA A 80 2.27 7.88 -18.42
CA ALA A 80 1.00 8.28 -17.82
C ALA A 80 0.48 7.24 -16.83
N MET A 81 -0.28 7.70 -15.85
CA MET A 81 -1.01 6.89 -14.88
C MET A 81 -2.49 7.20 -14.98
N THR A 82 -3.30 6.17 -15.15
CA THR A 82 -4.74 6.24 -14.97
C THR A 82 -5.07 5.99 -13.53
N LEU A 83 -5.81 6.91 -12.92
CA LEU A 83 -6.24 6.82 -11.53
C LEU A 83 -7.72 6.39 -11.46
N GLU A 84 -8.32 6.59 -10.30
CA GLU A 84 -9.75 6.34 -10.09
C GLU A 84 -10.59 7.24 -11.02
N PRO A 85 -11.73 6.81 -11.53
CA PRO A 85 -12.53 7.58 -12.52
C PRO A 85 -12.95 8.99 -12.07
N TYR A 86 -13.00 9.24 -10.76
CA TYR A 86 -13.31 10.56 -10.19
C TYR A 86 -12.07 11.46 -10.02
N LEU A 87 -10.87 10.93 -10.27
CA LEU A 87 -9.61 11.67 -10.28
C LEU A 87 -9.15 11.89 -11.71
N VAL A 88 -8.44 13.00 -11.94
CA VAL A 88 -7.77 13.26 -13.22
C VAL A 88 -6.62 12.29 -13.44
N ASN A 89 -6.33 11.97 -14.70
CA ASN A 89 -5.17 11.17 -15.04
C ASN A 89 -3.89 11.98 -14.89
N VAL A 90 -2.79 11.32 -14.67
CA VAL A 90 -1.47 11.93 -14.45
C VAL A 90 -0.59 11.62 -15.64
N VAL A 91 -0.07 12.64 -16.30
CA VAL A 91 0.97 12.51 -17.33
C VAL A 91 2.30 12.97 -16.74
N MET A 92 3.28 12.09 -16.78
CA MET A 92 4.63 12.34 -16.26
C MET A 92 5.52 12.90 -17.37
N PHE A 93 6.28 13.93 -17.05
CA PHE A 93 7.22 14.54 -17.98
C PHE A 93 8.42 15.14 -17.25
N SER A 94 9.49 15.39 -17.99
CA SER A 94 10.67 16.12 -17.53
C SER A 94 10.99 17.27 -18.50
N ASP A 95 11.50 18.36 -18.00
CA ASP A 95 11.99 19.51 -18.78
C ASP A 95 13.33 19.99 -18.20
N ALA A 96 14.02 20.88 -18.90
CA ALA A 96 15.34 21.40 -18.49
C ALA A 96 15.34 21.97 -17.06
N ASP A 97 14.25 22.67 -16.68
CA ASP A 97 14.07 23.27 -15.36
C ASP A 97 13.33 22.36 -14.37
N LYS A 98 12.80 21.22 -14.84
CA LYS A 98 11.93 20.32 -14.09
C LYS A 98 12.34 18.86 -14.35
N PRO A 99 13.25 18.32 -13.56
CA PRO A 99 13.73 16.94 -13.77
C PRO A 99 12.63 15.89 -13.65
N PHE A 100 11.53 16.22 -12.96
CA PHE A 100 10.32 15.41 -12.87
C PHE A 100 9.11 16.30 -12.56
N ALA A 101 8.07 16.17 -13.38
CA ALA A 101 6.80 16.84 -13.17
C ALA A 101 5.62 15.93 -13.55
N MET A 102 4.47 16.19 -12.94
CA MET A 102 3.21 15.50 -13.17
C MET A 102 2.16 16.50 -13.62
N ALA A 103 1.65 16.34 -14.85
CA ALA A 103 0.50 17.09 -15.33
C ALA A 103 -0.79 16.35 -14.95
N TYR A 104 -1.68 17.03 -14.26
CA TYR A 104 -3.02 16.54 -13.92
C TYR A 104 -3.96 16.89 -15.08
N VAL A 105 -4.30 15.89 -15.87
CA VAL A 105 -5.08 16.06 -17.11
C VAL A 105 -6.45 15.42 -16.94
N ASN A 106 -7.50 16.19 -17.13
CA ASN A 106 -8.87 15.69 -17.09
C ASN A 106 -9.11 14.79 -18.31
N GLN A 107 -9.36 13.53 -18.08
CA GLN A 107 -9.53 12.51 -19.13
C GLN A 107 -10.77 12.73 -20.01
N TYR A 108 -11.72 13.53 -19.60
CA TYR A 108 -12.93 13.83 -20.38
C TYR A 108 -12.74 15.08 -21.25
N THR A 109 -12.22 16.16 -20.66
CA THR A 109 -12.06 17.45 -21.35
C THR A 109 -10.71 17.63 -22.03
N GLY A 110 -9.68 16.94 -21.57
CA GLY A 110 -8.30 17.15 -22.00
C GLY A 110 -7.62 18.38 -21.33
N GLU A 111 -8.29 19.02 -20.37
CA GLU A 111 -7.74 20.19 -19.69
C GLU A 111 -6.60 19.79 -18.75
N ILE A 112 -5.45 20.50 -18.83
CA ILE A 112 -4.36 20.40 -17.86
C ILE A 112 -4.76 21.27 -16.66
N GLN A 113 -5.23 20.66 -15.59
CA GLN A 113 -5.78 21.36 -14.43
C GLN A 113 -4.68 21.81 -13.45
N GLN A 114 -3.55 21.10 -13.38
CA GLN A 114 -2.44 21.43 -12.49
C GLN A 114 -1.13 20.78 -12.97
N ILE A 115 -0.02 21.44 -12.71
CA ILE A 115 1.32 20.83 -12.75
C ILE A 115 1.81 20.66 -11.32
N ASN A 116 2.27 19.48 -10.98
CA ASN A 116 2.85 19.16 -9.68
C ASN A 116 4.32 18.73 -9.86
N GLU A 117 5.22 19.42 -9.17
CA GLU A 117 6.68 19.19 -9.25
C GLU A 117 7.24 18.55 -7.96
N GLY A 118 6.37 18.29 -7.00
CA GLY A 118 6.76 17.80 -5.68
C GLY A 118 6.04 16.56 -5.23
N MET A 119 6.28 16.21 -3.98
CA MET A 119 5.61 15.07 -3.33
C MET A 119 4.12 15.37 -3.15
N THR A 120 3.26 14.52 -3.69
CA THR A 120 1.81 14.60 -3.51
C THR A 120 1.42 14.15 -2.09
N PHE A 121 0.19 14.50 -1.65
CA PHE A 121 -0.34 13.97 -0.39
C PHE A 121 -0.38 12.44 -0.39
N VAL A 122 -0.80 11.83 -1.49
CA VAL A 122 -0.82 10.36 -1.66
C VAL A 122 0.59 9.79 -1.53
N GLY A 123 1.56 10.38 -2.24
CA GLY A 123 2.97 10.00 -2.14
C GLY A 123 3.51 10.13 -0.72
N PHE A 124 3.24 11.25 -0.05
CA PHE A 124 3.69 11.48 1.32
C PHE A 124 3.14 10.44 2.31
N ILE A 125 1.81 10.25 2.35
CA ILE A 125 1.21 9.37 3.36
C ILE A 125 1.55 7.89 3.12
N ARG A 126 1.64 7.46 1.85
CA ARG A 126 2.09 6.11 1.49
C ARG A 126 3.55 5.88 1.85
N SER A 127 4.44 6.85 1.55
CA SER A 127 5.85 6.78 1.93
C SER A 127 6.04 6.75 3.44
N LEU A 128 5.27 7.55 4.17
CA LEU A 128 5.28 7.59 5.63
C LEU A 128 4.82 6.24 6.22
N HIS A 129 3.79 5.61 5.63
CA HIS A 129 3.29 4.32 6.07
C HIS A 129 4.24 3.18 5.71
N ALA A 130 4.70 3.12 4.45
CA ALA A 130 5.39 1.94 3.95
C ALA A 130 6.88 1.88 4.35
N TRP A 131 7.56 3.03 4.47
CA TRP A 131 8.99 3.07 4.81
C TRP A 131 9.41 4.23 5.72
N LEU A 132 8.45 4.88 6.41
CA LEU A 132 8.71 5.94 7.41
C LEU A 132 9.53 7.12 6.84
N LEU A 133 9.45 7.39 5.56
CA LEU A 133 10.24 8.37 4.82
C LEU A 133 11.77 8.12 4.87
N PHE A 134 12.22 6.93 5.26
CA PHE A 134 13.63 6.57 5.17
C PHE A 134 14.09 6.53 3.71
N PRO A 135 15.33 6.92 3.41
CA PRO A 135 15.83 6.87 2.05
C PRO A 135 15.96 5.42 1.55
N TRP A 136 15.76 5.25 0.26
CA TRP A 136 16.09 4.02 -0.43
C TRP A 136 17.55 4.04 -0.88
N GLN A 137 18.23 2.91 -0.73
CA GLN A 137 19.59 2.66 -1.21
C GLN A 137 19.49 1.53 -2.23
N SER A 138 19.34 1.87 -3.51
CA SER A 138 18.97 0.91 -4.58
C SER A 138 17.69 0.14 -4.20
N SER A 139 17.80 -1.15 -3.96
CA SER A 139 16.70 -2.06 -3.58
C SER A 139 16.46 -2.18 -2.07
N TYR A 140 17.17 -1.42 -1.22
CA TYR A 140 17.09 -1.53 0.24
C TYR A 140 16.58 -0.25 0.90
N SER A 141 15.65 -0.39 1.85
CA SER A 141 15.27 0.66 2.81
C SER A 141 15.08 0.08 4.21
N LEU A 142 15.80 0.63 5.18
CA LEU A 142 15.65 0.24 6.59
C LEU A 142 14.23 0.47 7.09
N GLY A 143 13.61 1.59 6.70
CA GLY A 143 12.24 1.91 7.09
C GLY A 143 11.24 0.89 6.58
N TYR A 144 11.39 0.41 5.34
CA TYR A 144 10.54 -0.62 4.76
C TYR A 144 10.65 -1.94 5.54
N TYR A 145 11.87 -2.38 5.90
CA TYR A 145 12.07 -3.55 6.76
C TYR A 145 11.44 -3.39 8.14
N LEU A 146 11.57 -2.21 8.76
CA LEU A 146 10.97 -1.93 10.06
C LEU A 146 9.43 -2.05 10.01
N VAL A 147 8.81 -1.45 9.00
CA VAL A 147 7.35 -1.51 8.82
C VAL A 147 6.89 -2.94 8.55
N CYS A 148 7.47 -3.62 7.57
CA CYS A 148 7.07 -4.98 7.20
C CYS A 148 7.30 -5.99 8.34
N SER A 149 8.37 -5.81 9.16
CA SER A 149 8.61 -6.66 10.33
C SER A 149 7.52 -6.58 11.40
N MET A 150 6.72 -5.49 11.44
CA MET A 150 5.57 -5.38 12.36
C MET A 150 4.50 -6.44 12.09
N ALA A 151 4.45 -7.00 10.89
CA ALA A 151 3.55 -8.10 10.56
C ALA A 151 3.84 -9.37 11.37
N LEU A 152 5.10 -9.65 11.72
CA LEU A 152 5.49 -10.76 12.60
C LEU A 152 4.88 -10.59 13.99
N PHE A 153 5.01 -9.39 14.55
CA PHE A 153 4.45 -9.06 15.87
C PHE A 153 2.93 -9.06 15.85
N MET A 154 2.32 -8.59 14.77
CA MET A 154 0.87 -8.62 14.58
C MET A 154 0.34 -10.05 14.52
N LEU A 155 0.98 -10.94 13.75
CA LEU A 155 0.63 -12.36 13.68
C LEU A 155 0.81 -13.05 15.03
N ALA A 156 1.92 -12.81 15.71
CA ALA A 156 2.17 -13.36 17.05
C ALA A 156 1.14 -12.84 18.07
N SER A 157 0.75 -11.57 17.98
CA SER A 157 -0.31 -10.99 18.83
C SER A 157 -1.68 -11.59 18.55
N LEU A 158 -2.02 -11.84 17.28
CA LEU A 158 -3.25 -12.51 16.88
C LEU A 158 -3.31 -13.94 17.46
N VAL A 159 -2.26 -14.73 17.24
CA VAL A 159 -2.19 -16.12 17.70
C VAL A 159 -2.26 -16.21 19.23
N THR A 160 -1.46 -15.42 19.93
CA THR A 160 -1.46 -15.40 21.40
C THR A 160 -2.77 -14.89 21.97
N GLY A 161 -3.39 -13.88 21.34
CA GLY A 161 -4.70 -13.35 21.71
C GLY A 161 -5.81 -14.42 21.62
N LEU A 162 -5.84 -15.19 20.53
CA LEU A 162 -6.79 -16.31 20.35
C LEU A 162 -6.59 -17.42 21.38
N ILE A 163 -5.34 -17.75 21.71
CA ILE A 163 -5.04 -18.77 22.74
C ILE A 163 -5.48 -18.31 24.13
N VAL A 164 -5.25 -17.02 24.45
CA VAL A 164 -5.65 -16.44 25.74
C VAL A 164 -7.15 -16.36 25.85
N TYR A 165 -7.85 -15.97 24.77
CA TYR A 165 -9.29 -15.75 24.78
C TYR A 165 -10.06 -16.90 24.13
N LYS A 166 -10.07 -18.08 24.77
CA LYS A 166 -10.65 -19.33 24.27
C LYS A 166 -12.14 -19.30 23.91
N ARG A 167 -12.90 -18.32 24.42
CA ARG A 167 -14.35 -18.20 24.19
C ARG A 167 -14.70 -17.04 23.26
N PHE A 168 -13.79 -16.65 22.37
CA PHE A 168 -13.97 -15.52 21.45
C PHE A 168 -15.22 -15.65 20.57
N TRP A 169 -15.60 -16.86 20.14
CA TRP A 169 -16.84 -17.12 19.37
C TRP A 169 -18.11 -16.61 20.07
N ARG A 170 -18.19 -16.73 21.41
CA ARG A 170 -19.35 -16.21 22.15
C ARG A 170 -19.44 -14.70 22.11
N SER A 171 -18.31 -14.02 22.12
CA SER A 171 -18.26 -12.55 22.07
C SER A 171 -18.50 -12.01 20.66
N LEU A 172 -18.29 -12.81 19.62
CA LEU A 172 -18.63 -12.44 18.26
C LEU A 172 -20.16 -12.24 18.10
N PHE A 173 -20.95 -13.18 18.66
CA PHE A 173 -22.41 -13.18 18.52
C PHE A 173 -23.17 -12.56 19.70
N ALA A 174 -22.53 -12.45 20.87
CA ALA A 174 -23.12 -11.86 22.08
C ALA A 174 -22.12 -10.91 22.76
N PRO A 175 -21.86 -9.74 22.16
CA PRO A 175 -20.94 -8.74 22.73
C PRO A 175 -21.45 -8.24 24.06
N LYS A 176 -20.56 -8.15 25.06
CA LYS A 176 -20.87 -7.61 26.39
C LYS A 176 -19.91 -6.47 26.72
N LEU A 177 -20.43 -5.27 26.93
CA LEU A 177 -19.71 -4.10 27.39
C LEU A 177 -20.21 -3.73 28.79
N GLN A 178 -19.33 -3.74 29.78
CA GLN A 178 -19.65 -3.43 31.17
C GLN A 178 -19.32 -1.96 31.46
N LEU A 179 -20.21 -1.05 31.06
CA LEU A 179 -20.00 0.40 31.14
C LEU A 179 -19.87 0.92 32.59
N ASN A 180 -20.51 0.25 33.56
CA ASN A 180 -20.61 0.71 34.96
C ASN A 180 -19.56 0.07 35.89
N GLN A 181 -18.65 -0.78 35.40
CA GLN A 181 -17.67 -1.51 36.23
C GLN A 181 -16.27 -0.88 36.24
N GLY A 182 -16.18 0.40 35.87
CA GLY A 182 -14.95 1.19 35.91
C GLY A 182 -14.06 1.07 34.66
N LYS A 183 -13.14 2.03 34.51
CA LYS A 183 -12.32 2.22 33.29
C LYS A 183 -11.53 0.97 32.88
N LYS A 184 -10.95 0.22 33.83
CA LYS A 184 -10.15 -0.98 33.53
C LYS A 184 -10.98 -2.09 32.86
N THR A 185 -12.20 -2.33 33.36
CA THR A 185 -13.12 -3.33 32.82
C THR A 185 -13.58 -2.92 31.42
N LEU A 186 -13.96 -1.66 31.25
CA LEU A 186 -14.35 -1.11 29.94
C LEU A 186 -13.23 -1.23 28.90
N LEU A 187 -11.98 -0.85 29.21
CA LEU A 187 -10.85 -0.98 28.30
C LEU A 187 -10.58 -2.44 27.93
N ALA A 188 -10.69 -3.36 28.90
CA ALA A 188 -10.53 -4.79 28.65
C ALA A 188 -11.63 -5.36 27.76
N ASP A 189 -12.87 -4.93 27.94
CA ASP A 189 -13.99 -5.38 27.11
C ASP A 189 -13.91 -4.78 25.70
N LEU A 190 -13.56 -3.51 25.56
CA LEU A 190 -13.30 -2.87 24.26
C LEU A 190 -12.17 -3.58 23.50
N HIS A 191 -11.03 -3.81 24.15
CA HIS A 191 -9.90 -4.50 23.53
C HIS A 191 -10.27 -5.92 23.06
N LYS A 192 -10.96 -6.71 23.89
CA LYS A 192 -11.41 -8.06 23.54
C LYS A 192 -12.41 -8.04 22.38
N LEU A 193 -13.40 -7.16 22.45
CA LEU A 193 -14.45 -7.06 21.42
C LEU A 193 -13.85 -6.61 20.07
N SER A 194 -13.05 -5.55 20.08
CA SER A 194 -12.33 -5.09 18.91
C SER A 194 -11.44 -6.19 18.31
N GLY A 195 -10.70 -6.92 19.17
CA GLY A 195 -9.87 -8.05 18.73
C GLY A 195 -10.67 -9.17 18.05
N VAL A 196 -11.80 -9.55 18.63
CA VAL A 196 -12.64 -10.62 18.06
C VAL A 196 -13.25 -10.21 16.71
N TRP A 197 -13.73 -8.99 16.60
CA TRP A 197 -14.34 -8.51 15.34
C TRP A 197 -13.29 -8.26 14.24
N SER A 198 -12.06 -7.98 14.63
CA SER A 198 -10.95 -7.69 13.70
C SER A 198 -10.10 -8.92 13.36
N ILE A 199 -10.43 -10.14 13.81
CA ILE A 199 -9.61 -11.35 13.55
C ILE A 199 -9.28 -11.51 12.07
N TRP A 200 -10.28 -11.41 11.21
CA TRP A 200 -10.14 -11.55 9.77
C TRP A 200 -9.26 -10.45 9.17
N PHE A 201 -9.47 -9.20 9.60
CA PHE A 201 -8.71 -8.04 9.14
C PHE A 201 -7.25 -8.12 9.57
N ILE A 202 -7.00 -8.45 10.86
CA ILE A 202 -5.64 -8.64 11.40
C ILE A 202 -4.93 -9.77 10.65
N ALA A 203 -5.64 -10.86 10.33
CA ALA A 203 -5.08 -11.97 9.57
C ALA A 203 -4.66 -11.54 8.15
N ILE A 204 -5.52 -10.79 7.43
CA ILE A 204 -5.20 -10.25 6.11
C ILE A 204 -3.99 -9.33 6.21
N MET A 205 -3.99 -8.34 7.11
CA MET A 205 -2.89 -7.39 7.28
C MET A 205 -1.57 -8.09 7.67
N ALA A 206 -1.63 -9.12 8.54
CA ALA A 206 -0.44 -9.88 8.93
C ALA A 206 0.13 -10.69 7.76
N VAL A 207 -0.72 -11.39 6.99
CA VAL A 207 -0.27 -12.21 5.86
C VAL A 207 0.29 -11.35 4.74
N THR A 208 -0.40 -10.28 4.35
CA THR A 208 0.07 -9.37 3.30
C THR A 208 1.32 -8.60 3.73
N GLY A 209 1.41 -8.17 4.99
CA GLY A 209 2.61 -7.54 5.53
C GLY A 209 3.81 -8.49 5.61
N LEU A 210 3.61 -9.78 5.90
CA LEU A 210 4.65 -10.80 5.80
C LEU A 210 5.09 -11.02 4.36
N TRP A 211 4.16 -10.98 3.43
CA TRP A 211 4.50 -11.04 2.00
C TRP A 211 5.40 -9.87 1.59
N TYR A 212 5.09 -8.64 2.01
CA TYR A 212 5.96 -7.48 1.76
C TYR A 212 7.34 -7.61 2.41
N LEU A 213 7.44 -8.28 3.56
CA LEU A 213 8.74 -8.59 4.14
C LEU A 213 9.54 -9.57 3.26
N VAL A 214 8.88 -10.57 2.68
CA VAL A 214 9.51 -11.49 1.71
C VAL A 214 9.94 -10.75 0.44
N GLN A 215 9.08 -9.88 -0.11
CA GLN A 215 9.44 -9.02 -1.26
C GLN A 215 10.66 -8.14 -0.95
N ALA A 216 10.71 -7.53 0.24
CA ALA A 216 11.87 -6.73 0.66
C ALA A 216 13.18 -7.53 0.64
N ILE A 217 13.13 -8.80 1.08
CA ILE A 217 14.28 -9.70 1.05
C ILE A 217 14.68 -10.02 -0.40
N PHE A 218 13.69 -10.27 -1.28
CA PHE A 218 13.93 -10.58 -2.69
C PHE A 218 14.57 -9.37 -3.40
N TRP A 219 14.02 -8.18 -3.25
CA TRP A 219 14.60 -6.96 -3.83
C TRP A 219 16.02 -6.70 -3.33
N HIS A 220 16.27 -6.90 -2.03
CA HIS A 220 17.61 -6.74 -1.45
C HIS A 220 18.61 -7.79 -1.97
N ALA A 221 18.13 -8.97 -2.35
CA ALA A 221 18.93 -10.06 -2.92
C ALA A 221 19.00 -10.03 -4.45
N ASP A 222 18.49 -8.97 -5.11
CA ASP A 222 18.35 -8.85 -6.57
C ASP A 222 17.63 -10.04 -7.20
N ILE A 223 16.58 -10.55 -6.53
CA ILE A 223 15.71 -11.61 -7.03
C ILE A 223 14.44 -10.98 -7.59
N ASP A 224 14.29 -11.02 -8.90
CA ASP A 224 13.13 -10.48 -9.58
C ASP A 224 11.94 -11.43 -9.51
N ILE A 225 10.81 -10.93 -9.01
CA ILE A 225 9.52 -11.63 -9.07
C ILE A 225 8.92 -11.46 -10.46
N GLU A 226 9.02 -10.25 -11.00
CA GLU A 226 8.68 -9.94 -12.38
C GLU A 226 9.97 -9.77 -13.19
N PRO A 227 10.13 -10.50 -14.30
CA PRO A 227 11.31 -10.34 -15.14
C PRO A 227 11.33 -8.93 -15.73
N HIS A 228 12.51 -8.32 -15.73
CA HIS A 228 12.70 -7.06 -16.43
C HIS A 228 12.38 -7.21 -17.92
N ALA A 229 11.80 -6.16 -18.50
CA ALA A 229 11.58 -6.13 -19.92
C ALA A 229 12.92 -6.27 -20.68
N PRO A 230 12.97 -7.07 -21.72
CA PRO A 230 14.17 -7.19 -22.53
C PRO A 230 14.46 -5.86 -23.23
N LEU A 231 15.73 -5.53 -23.41
CA LEU A 231 16.12 -4.41 -24.27
C LEU A 231 15.98 -4.81 -25.74
N VAL A 232 15.61 -3.85 -26.58
CA VAL A 232 15.63 -4.04 -28.05
C VAL A 232 17.03 -4.44 -28.49
N ALA A 233 17.15 -5.54 -29.21
CA ALA A 233 18.42 -6.01 -29.75
C ALA A 233 18.99 -4.98 -30.73
N ALA A 234 20.31 -4.79 -30.73
CA ALA A 234 20.94 -3.78 -31.58
C ALA A 234 20.64 -3.99 -33.08
N GLU A 235 20.49 -5.25 -33.51
CA GLU A 235 20.15 -5.65 -34.87
C GLU A 235 18.71 -5.31 -35.29
N GLN A 236 17.83 -5.08 -34.31
CA GLN A 236 16.43 -4.67 -34.54
C GLN A 236 16.26 -3.15 -34.66
N LEU A 237 17.33 -2.39 -34.43
CA LEU A 237 17.27 -0.94 -34.60
C LEU A 237 17.31 -0.59 -36.10
N PRO A 238 16.42 0.28 -36.59
CA PRO A 238 16.40 0.66 -38.02
C PRO A 238 17.54 1.60 -38.41
N PHE A 239 18.47 1.91 -37.51
CA PHE A 239 19.59 2.83 -37.68
C PHE A 239 20.78 2.43 -36.79
N VAL A 240 21.98 2.93 -37.15
CA VAL A 240 23.17 2.76 -36.31
C VAL A 240 23.07 3.78 -35.14
N GLN A 241 23.02 3.27 -33.92
CA GLN A 241 22.95 4.09 -32.73
C GLN A 241 24.26 4.87 -32.51
N LYS A 242 24.18 6.21 -32.41
CA LYS A 242 25.28 7.07 -31.93
C LYS A 242 25.08 7.33 -30.45
N SER A 243 26.16 7.28 -29.65
CA SER A 243 26.09 7.32 -28.18
C SER A 243 25.45 8.59 -27.60
N ASP A 244 25.44 9.71 -28.33
CA ASP A 244 24.96 11.01 -27.85
C ASP A 244 23.74 11.53 -28.63
N ALA A 245 23.09 10.70 -29.42
CA ALA A 245 21.93 11.10 -30.22
C ALA A 245 20.66 11.10 -29.34
N LYS A 246 19.79 12.12 -29.53
CA LYS A 246 18.44 12.10 -28.98
C LYS A 246 17.73 10.81 -29.40
N PRO A 247 16.81 10.28 -28.56
CA PRO A 247 16.01 9.12 -28.97
C PRO A 247 15.35 9.38 -30.33
N ALA A 248 15.43 8.41 -31.23
CA ALA A 248 14.74 8.51 -32.50
C ALA A 248 13.24 8.33 -32.30
N VAL A 249 12.45 8.90 -33.21
CA VAL A 249 10.98 8.73 -33.16
C VAL A 249 10.64 7.27 -33.45
N PRO A 250 9.90 6.57 -32.58
CA PRO A 250 9.48 5.20 -32.80
C PRO A 250 8.67 5.01 -34.10
N ASN A 251 8.84 3.88 -34.77
CA ASN A 251 8.02 3.51 -35.94
C ASN A 251 6.59 3.15 -35.51
N VAL A 252 6.44 2.58 -34.31
CA VAL A 252 5.15 2.20 -33.71
C VAL A 252 4.76 3.30 -32.71
N SER A 253 3.64 3.95 -32.95
CA SER A 253 3.12 4.96 -32.02
C SER A 253 2.56 4.30 -30.75
N LEU A 254 2.47 5.06 -29.66
CA LEU A 254 1.86 4.59 -28.41
C LEU A 254 0.41 4.10 -28.62
N THR A 255 -0.37 4.78 -29.47
CA THR A 255 -1.74 4.35 -29.81
C THR A 255 -1.73 2.96 -30.47
N GLN A 256 -0.79 2.70 -31.35
CA GLN A 256 -0.64 1.37 -31.98
C GLN A 256 -0.19 0.34 -30.94
N ALA A 257 0.73 0.67 -30.04
CA ALA A 257 1.15 -0.21 -28.94
C ALA A 257 -0.02 -0.58 -28.01
N LEU A 258 -0.85 0.39 -27.63
CA LEU A 258 -2.07 0.12 -26.84
C LEU A 258 -3.06 -0.76 -27.59
N THR A 259 -3.22 -0.57 -28.90
CA THR A 259 -4.08 -1.41 -29.75
C THR A 259 -3.55 -2.85 -29.81
N LEU A 260 -2.23 -3.04 -29.92
CA LEU A 260 -1.59 -4.36 -29.85
C LEU A 260 -1.82 -5.03 -28.48
N ALA A 261 -1.72 -4.26 -27.37
CA ALA A 261 -2.03 -4.76 -26.05
C ALA A 261 -3.48 -5.23 -25.91
N GLN A 262 -4.44 -4.45 -26.38
CA GLN A 262 -5.86 -4.83 -26.40
C GLN A 262 -6.17 -6.00 -27.36
N THR A 263 -5.43 -6.12 -28.45
CA THR A 263 -5.53 -7.30 -29.33
C THR A 263 -5.03 -8.55 -28.63
N ARG A 264 -3.98 -8.43 -27.84
CA ARG A 264 -3.39 -9.55 -27.06
C ARG A 264 -4.26 -9.92 -25.87
N PHE A 265 -4.82 -8.93 -25.18
CA PHE A 265 -5.70 -9.06 -24.01
C PHE A 265 -6.93 -8.14 -24.22
N PRO A 266 -8.06 -8.69 -24.67
CA PRO A 266 -9.26 -7.87 -25.03
C PRO A 266 -9.86 -7.09 -23.86
N ASP A 267 -9.65 -7.53 -22.61
CA ASP A 267 -10.09 -6.88 -21.38
C ASP A 267 -9.04 -5.92 -20.78
N PHE A 268 -7.90 -5.71 -21.46
CA PHE A 268 -6.83 -4.84 -21.00
C PHE A 268 -7.28 -3.37 -20.89
N GLN A 269 -7.16 -2.82 -19.70
CA GLN A 269 -7.38 -1.41 -19.41
C GLN A 269 -6.06 -0.81 -18.88
N PRO A 270 -5.46 0.16 -19.58
CA PRO A 270 -4.17 0.72 -19.20
C PRO A 270 -4.27 1.49 -17.88
N SER A 271 -3.39 1.18 -16.92
CA SER A 271 -3.27 1.87 -15.65
C SER A 271 -1.94 2.61 -15.52
N TYR A 272 -0.89 2.08 -16.12
CA TYR A 272 0.44 2.68 -16.14
C TYR A 272 1.11 2.45 -17.48
N VAL A 273 1.46 3.52 -18.14
CA VAL A 273 2.02 3.49 -19.50
C VAL A 273 3.32 4.27 -19.51
N MET A 274 4.41 3.63 -19.96
CA MET A 274 5.71 4.27 -20.13
C MET A 274 6.13 4.24 -21.61
N GLN A 275 6.64 5.39 -22.06
CA GLN A 275 7.28 5.50 -23.37
C GLN A 275 8.77 5.10 -23.28
N PRO A 276 9.39 4.67 -24.40
CA PRO A 276 10.81 4.41 -24.44
C PRO A 276 11.63 5.69 -24.10
N GLU A 277 12.48 5.61 -23.08
CA GLU A 277 13.38 6.71 -22.70
C GLU A 277 14.64 6.75 -23.58
N HIS A 278 15.01 5.62 -24.18
CA HIS A 278 16.14 5.52 -25.09
C HIS A 278 15.85 4.54 -26.24
N ASN A 279 16.67 4.55 -27.29
CA ASN A 279 16.42 3.78 -28.51
C ASN A 279 16.32 2.26 -28.33
N ARG A 280 16.87 1.69 -27.25
CA ARG A 280 16.79 0.26 -26.94
C ARG A 280 15.72 -0.08 -25.94
N ASP A 281 15.00 0.91 -25.45
CA ASP A 281 13.91 0.71 -24.51
C ASP A 281 12.64 0.31 -25.24
N MET A 282 11.69 -0.29 -24.51
CA MET A 282 10.39 -0.72 -25.01
C MET A 282 9.26 0.14 -24.46
N TYR A 283 8.11 0.10 -25.10
CA TYR A 283 6.89 0.53 -24.40
C TYR A 283 6.61 -0.45 -23.25
N HIS A 284 6.41 0.08 -22.06
CA HIS A 284 5.96 -0.69 -20.90
C HIS A 284 4.51 -0.32 -20.60
N LEU A 285 3.63 -1.30 -20.76
CA LEU A 285 2.20 -1.13 -20.57
C LEU A 285 1.75 -2.04 -19.43
N SER A 286 1.33 -1.44 -18.32
CA SER A 286 0.71 -2.18 -17.22
C SER A 286 -0.76 -1.78 -17.11
N GLY A 287 -1.61 -2.72 -16.76
CA GLY A 287 -3.05 -2.48 -16.70
C GLY A 287 -3.79 -3.51 -15.87
N SER A 288 -5.09 -3.28 -15.78
CA SER A 288 -6.06 -4.21 -15.18
C SER A 288 -6.90 -4.90 -16.26
N GLY A 289 -7.70 -5.86 -15.84
CA GLY A 289 -8.74 -6.50 -16.62
C GLY A 289 -9.95 -6.83 -15.72
N ASP A 290 -10.78 -7.76 -16.15
CA ASP A 290 -12.05 -8.09 -15.46
C ASP A 290 -11.88 -8.86 -14.13
N HIS A 291 -10.67 -9.10 -13.68
CA HIS A 291 -10.37 -9.90 -12.46
C HIS A 291 -10.33 -9.03 -11.20
N ILE A 292 -11.35 -9.09 -10.36
CA ILE A 292 -11.53 -8.27 -9.15
C ILE A 292 -10.51 -8.52 -8.01
N PHE A 293 -9.82 -9.66 -8.01
CA PHE A 293 -8.87 -10.00 -6.96
C PHE A 293 -7.44 -9.54 -7.25
N TYR A 294 -7.19 -9.04 -8.46
CA TYR A 294 -5.87 -8.57 -8.85
C TYR A 294 -5.79 -7.04 -8.82
N ASP A 295 -4.60 -6.52 -8.65
CA ASP A 295 -4.35 -5.09 -8.70
C ASP A 295 -4.44 -4.53 -10.14
N GLN A 296 -4.35 -3.22 -10.24
CA GLN A 296 -4.41 -2.50 -11.51
C GLN A 296 -3.15 -2.67 -12.38
N TYR A 297 -2.17 -3.47 -11.99
CA TYR A 297 -0.92 -3.73 -12.70
C TYR A 297 -0.76 -5.20 -13.07
N SER A 298 -1.82 -5.98 -12.97
CA SER A 298 -1.78 -7.44 -13.17
C SER A 298 -1.62 -7.88 -14.63
N TYR A 299 -1.76 -6.96 -15.58
CA TYR A 299 -1.40 -7.16 -16.98
C TYR A 299 -0.15 -6.35 -17.27
N ASN A 300 0.90 -6.99 -17.78
CA ASN A 300 2.16 -6.35 -18.15
C ASN A 300 2.56 -6.76 -19.55
N LEU A 301 2.84 -5.77 -20.41
CA LEU A 301 3.32 -5.99 -21.77
C LEU A 301 4.53 -5.10 -22.04
N SER A 302 5.50 -5.66 -22.76
CA SER A 302 6.62 -4.91 -23.34
C SER A 302 6.56 -5.02 -24.85
N ILE A 303 6.46 -3.88 -25.53
CA ILE A 303 6.28 -3.81 -26.99
C ILE A 303 7.45 -3.07 -27.61
N ASN A 304 8.06 -3.70 -28.62
CA ASN A 304 9.18 -3.14 -29.36
C ASN A 304 8.70 -1.90 -30.17
N PRO A 305 9.27 -0.70 -29.93
CA PRO A 305 8.84 0.53 -30.58
C PRO A 305 9.20 0.60 -32.08
N TRP A 306 10.06 -0.28 -32.57
CA TRP A 306 10.50 -0.30 -33.97
C TRP A 306 9.75 -1.31 -34.83
N THR A 307 9.42 -2.47 -34.26
CA THR A 307 8.80 -3.59 -34.98
C THR A 307 7.34 -3.82 -34.63
N GLY A 308 6.88 -3.38 -33.45
CA GLY A 308 5.56 -3.70 -32.89
C GLY A 308 5.48 -5.12 -32.30
N GLU A 309 6.62 -5.84 -32.20
CA GLU A 309 6.65 -7.15 -31.58
C GLU A 309 6.35 -7.06 -30.08
N VAL A 310 5.47 -7.92 -29.59
CA VAL A 310 5.20 -8.08 -28.15
C VAL A 310 6.29 -8.99 -27.59
N ALA A 311 7.31 -8.39 -26.98
CA ALA A 311 8.49 -9.09 -26.46
C ALA A 311 8.20 -9.84 -25.16
N SER A 312 7.30 -9.31 -24.31
CA SER A 312 6.80 -10.01 -23.14
C SER A 312 5.33 -9.66 -22.90
N ALA A 313 4.57 -10.59 -22.38
CA ALA A 313 3.17 -10.38 -22.03
C ALA A 313 2.79 -11.31 -20.88
N THR A 314 2.36 -10.72 -19.76
CA THR A 314 1.89 -11.42 -18.57
C THR A 314 0.46 -10.99 -18.24
N SER A 315 -0.36 -11.92 -17.79
CA SER A 315 -1.74 -11.69 -17.34
C SER A 315 -2.08 -12.68 -16.22
N PRO A 316 -3.19 -12.50 -15.49
CA PRO A 316 -3.61 -13.43 -14.44
C PRO A 316 -3.62 -14.91 -14.83
N GLY A 317 -3.88 -15.21 -16.11
CA GLY A 317 -3.86 -16.58 -16.64
C GLY A 317 -2.47 -17.17 -16.92
N THR A 318 -1.40 -16.36 -16.92
CA THR A 318 -0.03 -16.79 -17.26
C THR A 318 0.99 -16.53 -16.14
N MET A 319 0.57 -15.93 -15.07
CA MET A 319 1.41 -15.60 -13.90
C MET A 319 1.94 -16.84 -13.20
N THR A 320 3.16 -16.73 -12.68
CA THR A 320 3.70 -17.65 -11.68
C THR A 320 2.98 -17.48 -10.34
N GLY A 321 3.10 -18.48 -9.44
CA GLY A 321 2.49 -18.37 -8.10
C GLY A 321 2.99 -17.15 -7.29
N MET A 322 4.25 -16.74 -7.48
CA MET A 322 4.82 -15.56 -6.80
C MET A 322 4.25 -14.25 -7.35
N GLN A 323 4.10 -14.14 -8.67
CA GLN A 323 3.44 -13.01 -9.32
C GLN A 323 1.96 -12.93 -8.92
N THR A 324 1.25 -14.06 -8.90
CA THR A 324 -0.13 -14.14 -8.41
C THR A 324 -0.25 -13.61 -6.99
N LEU A 325 0.66 -14.02 -6.09
CA LEU A 325 0.67 -13.56 -4.70
C LEU A 325 0.93 -12.05 -4.62
N MET A 326 1.85 -11.52 -5.42
CA MET A 326 2.17 -10.10 -5.48
C MET A 326 0.94 -9.28 -5.88
N HIS A 327 0.28 -9.63 -6.98
CA HIS A 327 -0.86 -8.87 -7.50
C HIS A 327 -2.17 -9.06 -6.72
N ILE A 328 -2.28 -10.10 -5.86
CA ILE A 328 -3.42 -10.28 -4.95
C ILE A 328 -3.17 -9.60 -3.59
N ALA A 329 -1.92 -9.53 -3.12
CA ALA A 329 -1.60 -8.95 -1.83
C ALA A 329 -1.97 -7.45 -1.76
N ASP A 330 -1.73 -6.69 -2.82
CA ASP A 330 -2.00 -5.25 -2.87
C ASP A 330 -3.49 -4.91 -2.69
N PRO A 331 -4.44 -5.43 -3.48
CA PRO A 331 -5.84 -5.12 -3.27
C PRO A 331 -6.40 -5.60 -1.94
N LEU A 332 -5.88 -6.71 -1.39
CA LEU A 332 -6.22 -7.17 -0.05
C LEU A 332 -5.69 -6.24 1.05
N HIS A 333 -4.47 -5.72 0.88
CA HIS A 333 -3.88 -4.81 1.85
C HIS A 333 -4.50 -3.42 1.80
N TYR A 334 -4.72 -2.89 0.60
CA TYR A 334 -5.24 -1.54 0.38
C TYR A 334 -6.76 -1.44 0.48
N GLY A 335 -7.48 -2.57 0.43
CA GLY A 335 -8.93 -2.60 0.49
C GLY A 335 -9.60 -2.13 -0.80
N THR A 336 -8.96 -2.32 -1.96
CA THR A 336 -9.46 -1.83 -3.25
C THR A 336 -10.40 -2.79 -3.96
N LEU A 337 -10.60 -4.01 -3.45
CA LEU A 337 -11.40 -5.09 -4.07
C LEU A 337 -12.83 -4.72 -4.47
N GLY A 338 -13.49 -3.88 -3.71
CA GLY A 338 -14.88 -3.44 -3.93
C GLY A 338 -15.00 -1.91 -3.97
N GLY A 339 -13.97 -1.22 -4.48
CA GLY A 339 -13.94 0.23 -4.61
C GLY A 339 -14.07 0.94 -3.25
N ILE A 340 -14.84 2.04 -3.22
CA ILE A 340 -14.96 2.89 -2.02
C ILE A 340 -15.54 2.15 -0.81
N TRP A 341 -16.44 1.18 -0.99
CA TRP A 341 -17.07 0.49 0.13
C TRP A 341 -16.10 -0.38 0.91
N THR A 342 -15.22 -1.11 0.23
CA THR A 342 -14.18 -1.88 0.90
C THR A 342 -13.12 -0.97 1.51
N LYS A 343 -12.75 0.14 0.88
CA LYS A 343 -11.86 1.15 1.48
C LYS A 343 -12.43 1.71 2.78
N ILE A 344 -13.74 2.02 2.85
CA ILE A 344 -14.40 2.47 4.09
C ILE A 344 -14.33 1.39 5.18
N ILE A 345 -14.58 0.12 4.84
CA ILE A 345 -14.46 -0.99 5.77
C ILE A 345 -13.03 -1.09 6.31
N TRP A 346 -12.01 -1.03 5.43
CA TRP A 346 -10.59 -1.05 5.81
C TRP A 346 -10.22 0.13 6.71
N PHE A 347 -10.71 1.32 6.40
CA PHE A 347 -10.53 2.52 7.23
C PHE A 347 -11.10 2.33 8.64
N ILE A 348 -12.33 1.82 8.78
CA ILE A 348 -12.96 1.56 10.08
C ILE A 348 -12.15 0.52 10.87
N PHE A 349 -11.75 -0.60 10.24
CA PHE A 349 -10.98 -1.63 10.92
C PHE A 349 -9.55 -1.19 11.23
N GLY A 350 -8.95 -0.32 10.41
CA GLY A 350 -7.67 0.32 10.72
C GLY A 350 -7.74 1.21 11.96
N LEU A 351 -8.82 2.01 12.12
CA LEU A 351 -9.08 2.77 13.35
C LEU A 351 -9.28 1.85 14.56
N ILE A 352 -10.03 0.77 14.42
CA ILE A 352 -10.23 -0.21 15.48
C ILE A 352 -8.89 -0.82 15.91
N LEU A 353 -8.04 -1.20 14.97
CA LEU A 353 -6.72 -1.78 15.24
C LEU A 353 -5.79 -0.78 15.95
N SER A 354 -5.79 0.48 15.52
CA SER A 354 -5.08 1.57 16.21
C SER A 354 -5.58 1.75 17.64
N GLY A 355 -6.90 1.75 17.84
CA GLY A 355 -7.55 1.79 19.16
C GLY A 355 -7.21 0.59 20.04
N MET A 356 -7.05 -0.59 19.45
CA MET A 356 -6.58 -1.79 20.17
C MET A 356 -5.16 -1.63 20.70
N SER A 357 -4.24 -1.05 19.92
CA SER A 357 -2.89 -0.76 20.38
C SER A 357 -2.90 0.19 21.58
N ILE A 358 -3.67 1.27 21.49
CA ILE A 358 -3.83 2.25 22.58
C ILE A 358 -4.45 1.60 23.83
N THR A 359 -5.55 0.87 23.69
CA THR A 359 -6.23 0.23 24.84
C THR A 359 -5.35 -0.82 25.50
N GLY A 360 -4.56 -1.57 24.74
CA GLY A 360 -3.56 -2.51 25.24
C GLY A 360 -2.53 -1.83 26.12
N PHE A 361 -1.94 -0.74 25.63
CA PHE A 361 -0.99 0.07 26.39
C PHE A 361 -1.60 0.68 27.64
N MET A 362 -2.81 1.25 27.56
CA MET A 362 -3.50 1.83 28.72
C MET A 362 -3.78 0.78 29.81
N MET A 363 -4.19 -0.43 29.45
CA MET A 363 -4.39 -1.52 30.40
C MET A 363 -3.08 -1.92 31.14
N TRP A 364 -1.98 -1.96 30.41
CA TRP A 364 -0.67 -2.21 30.99
C TRP A 364 -0.26 -1.10 31.95
N GLY A 365 -0.41 0.17 31.56
CA GLY A 365 -0.10 1.33 32.42
C GLY A 365 -0.92 1.34 33.72
N LEU A 366 -2.23 1.11 33.64
CA LEU A 366 -3.12 1.06 34.81
C LEU A 366 -2.76 -0.10 35.77
N ARG A 367 -2.25 -1.21 35.25
CA ARG A 367 -1.79 -2.34 36.07
C ARG A 367 -0.54 -1.99 36.85
N ASN A 368 0.46 -1.37 36.18
CA ASN A 368 1.73 -1.04 36.79
C ASN A 368 1.63 0.12 37.80
N LEU A 369 0.84 1.14 37.49
CA LEU A 369 0.57 2.25 38.45
C LEU A 369 -0.03 1.74 39.76
N ARG A 370 -0.90 0.73 39.73
CA ARG A 370 -1.44 0.12 40.96
C ARG A 370 -0.39 -0.67 41.73
N ALA A 371 0.49 -1.41 41.00
CA ALA A 371 1.59 -2.14 41.64
C ALA A 371 2.55 -1.16 42.35
N PHE A 372 2.90 -0.04 41.73
CA PHE A 372 3.73 0.99 42.35
C PHE A 372 3.08 1.61 43.59
N LYS A 373 1.78 1.96 43.51
CA LYS A 373 1.04 2.53 44.69
C LYS A 373 0.98 1.53 45.85
N ASN A 374 0.79 0.24 45.58
CA ASN A 374 0.75 -0.77 46.62
C ASN A 374 2.15 -1.05 47.26
N ALA A 375 3.23 -0.90 46.46
CA ALA A 375 4.58 -1.03 46.96
C ALA A 375 5.06 0.19 47.76
N SER A 376 4.47 1.36 47.57
CA SER A 376 4.82 2.61 48.28
C SER A 376 4.00 2.85 49.55
N VAL A 377 3.06 1.97 49.91
CA VAL A 377 2.39 2.00 51.21
C VAL A 377 3.26 1.22 52.18
N PRO A 378 3.94 1.85 53.16
CA PRO A 378 4.70 1.15 54.20
C PRO A 378 3.77 0.18 54.93
N ASN A 379 4.25 -0.98 55.24
CA ASN A 379 3.52 -1.99 56.03
C ASN A 379 3.54 -1.58 57.47
N THR A 380 2.77 -0.51 57.81
CA THR A 380 2.68 0.09 59.15
C THR A 380 2.19 -0.87 60.24
N ALA A 381 1.90 -2.13 59.90
CA ALA A 381 1.47 -3.12 60.88
C ALA A 381 2.62 -3.95 61.49
N THR A 382 3.84 -3.93 60.91
CA THR A 382 4.99 -4.69 61.42
C THR A 382 5.95 -3.86 62.26
N ASP A 383 6.03 -2.54 62.05
CA ASP A 383 6.94 -1.66 62.79
C ASP A 383 6.44 -1.28 64.21
N LEU A 384 5.16 -1.51 64.52
CA LEU A 384 4.58 -1.24 65.86
C LEU A 384 4.76 -2.43 66.82
N LEU A 385 5.33 -3.54 66.41
CA LEU A 385 5.57 -4.71 67.26
C LEU A 385 7.05 -4.85 67.69
N GLU A 386 7.98 -4.07 67.14
CA GLU A 386 9.39 -4.10 67.51
C GLU A 386 9.83 -2.97 68.49
N GLU A 387 8.95 -1.98 68.77
CA GLU A 387 9.28 -0.96 69.77
C GLU A 387 8.66 -1.23 71.16
N GLY A 388 8.16 -2.44 71.41
CA GLY A 388 7.52 -2.84 72.66
C GLY A 388 8.13 -4.03 73.36
N CYS A 389 9.49 -4.18 73.38
CA CYS A 389 10.16 -5.12 74.25
C CYS A 389 11.39 -4.49 74.87
#